data_9d363f5f1e6ab9643b5e63d0c50ccbb0
#
_entry.id   9d363f5f1e6ab9643b5e63d0c50ccbb0
#
_cell.length_a   1.000
_cell.length_b   1.000
_cell.length_c   1.000
_cell.angle_alpha   90.00
_cell.angle_beta   90.00
_cell.angle_gamma   90.00
#
_symmetry.space_group_name_H-M   'P 1'
#
loop_
_entity.id
_entity.type
_entity.pdbx_description
1 polymer ?
#
loop_
_entity_poly.entity_id
_entity_poly.type
_entity_poly.pdbx_seq_one_letter_code
_entity_poly.pdbx_strand_id
1 'polypeptide(L)'
;MRILTSISGHNLNDIGGVCHNLETLGFTDLSAQENKQDAFLPLAIAATNSKDLHLRTSVSIAFARSPMSSAMLSWDIQAASKGRFTLGLGSQVKGHNVRRFSVPWSPPAPRMREY
;
A
#
# COMPACT_ATOMS: atom_id res chain seq x y z
N MET A 1 8.29 19.43 8.51
CA MET A 1 8.11 19.15 7.06
C MET A 1 8.01 17.62 6.89
N ARG A 2 7.09 17.13 6.09
CA ARG A 2 7.00 15.69 5.76
C ARG A 2 7.66 15.42 4.42
N ILE A 3 8.53 14.41 4.37
CA ILE A 3 9.27 14.04 3.17
C ILE A 3 8.88 12.61 2.82
N LEU A 4 8.16 12.47 1.70
CA LEU A 4 7.64 11.19 1.20
C LEU A 4 8.55 10.62 0.11
N THR A 5 8.78 9.32 0.16
CA THR A 5 9.30 8.55 -0.98
C THR A 5 8.39 7.37 -1.28
N SER A 6 8.57 6.78 -2.45
CA SER A 6 7.79 5.62 -2.91
C SER A 6 8.70 4.46 -3.25
N ILE A 7 8.28 3.26 -2.89
CA ILE A 7 8.93 2.01 -3.32
C ILE A 7 8.10 1.33 -4.40
N SER A 8 8.78 0.89 -5.45
CA SER A 8 8.20 0.12 -6.55
C SER A 8 9.25 -0.84 -7.08
N GLY A 9 8.92 -2.10 -7.21
CA GLY A 9 9.82 -3.11 -7.78
C GLY A 9 10.99 -3.54 -6.90
N HIS A 10 10.94 -3.30 -5.59
CA HIS A 10 11.97 -3.75 -4.66
C HIS A 10 11.82 -5.23 -4.32
N ASN A 11 12.94 -5.88 -4.07
CA ASN A 11 12.93 -7.21 -3.45
C ASN A 11 12.48 -7.07 -1.98
N LEU A 12 11.59 -7.95 -1.53
CA LEU A 12 11.07 -7.90 -0.16
C LEU A 12 12.19 -8.04 0.90
N ASN A 13 13.27 -8.74 0.58
CA ASN A 13 14.43 -8.89 1.47
C ASN A 13 15.17 -7.57 1.71
N ASP A 14 15.04 -6.59 0.83
CA ASP A 14 15.78 -5.32 0.92
C ASP A 14 15.00 -4.26 1.71
N ILE A 15 13.71 -4.47 1.95
CA ILE A 15 12.83 -3.44 2.55
C ILE A 15 13.32 -2.98 3.93
N GLY A 16 13.81 -3.89 4.76
CA GLY A 16 14.36 -3.52 6.07
C GLY A 16 15.54 -2.53 5.97
N GLY A 17 16.48 -2.81 5.08
CA GLY A 17 17.61 -1.91 4.80
C GLY A 17 17.16 -0.58 4.20
N VAL A 18 16.19 -0.60 3.30
CA VAL A 18 15.59 0.62 2.73
C VAL A 18 14.98 1.49 3.83
N CYS A 19 14.21 0.91 4.75
CA CYS A 19 13.62 1.66 5.85
C CYS A 19 14.68 2.35 6.73
N HIS A 20 15.71 1.60 7.10
CA HIS A 20 16.83 2.14 7.90
C HIS A 20 17.52 3.32 7.19
N ASN A 21 17.81 3.18 5.91
CA ASN A 21 18.43 4.24 5.12
C ASN A 21 17.54 5.48 5.02
N LEU A 22 16.24 5.28 4.79
CA LEU A 22 15.28 6.38 4.69
C LEU A 22 15.18 7.18 5.99
N GLU A 23 15.10 6.51 7.14
CA GLU A 23 15.07 7.15 8.45
C GLU A 23 16.38 7.93 8.71
N THR A 24 17.53 7.36 8.36
CA THR A 24 18.84 8.03 8.48
C THR A 24 18.92 9.29 7.60
N LEU A 25 18.32 9.27 6.42
CA LEU A 25 18.26 10.41 5.50
C LEU A 25 17.18 11.44 5.87
N GLY A 26 16.38 11.19 6.90
CA GLY A 26 15.36 12.11 7.37
C GLY A 26 14.02 12.04 6.62
N PHE A 27 13.77 10.97 5.88
CA PHE A 27 12.43 10.73 5.33
C PHE A 27 11.43 10.43 6.44
N THR A 28 10.22 10.92 6.28
CA THR A 28 9.14 10.75 7.26
C THR A 28 8.04 9.81 6.79
N ASP A 29 7.96 9.59 5.50
CA ASP A 29 6.87 8.83 4.87
C ASP A 29 7.39 7.86 3.81
N LEU A 30 6.81 6.66 3.80
CA LEU A 30 7.07 5.64 2.79
C LEU A 30 5.75 5.19 2.17
N SER A 31 5.66 5.26 0.85
CA SER A 31 4.52 4.74 0.10
C SER A 31 4.88 3.53 -0.75
N ALA A 32 3.93 2.62 -0.93
CA ALA A 32 4.02 1.54 -1.89
C ALA A 32 2.87 1.63 -2.91
N GLN A 33 3.21 1.35 -4.16
CA GLN A 33 2.27 1.38 -5.28
C GLN A 33 1.94 -0.03 -5.74
N GLU A 34 0.68 -0.27 -6.06
CA GLU A 34 0.25 -1.54 -6.65
C GLU A 34 0.38 -1.48 -8.18
N ASN A 35 1.56 -1.84 -8.67
CA ASN A 35 1.86 -1.90 -10.10
C ASN A 35 2.06 -3.35 -10.55
N LYS A 36 3.32 -3.80 -10.64
CA LYS A 36 3.67 -5.20 -10.92
C LYS A 36 3.59 -6.08 -9.67
N GLN A 37 3.75 -5.49 -8.51
CA GLN A 37 3.81 -6.14 -7.20
C GLN A 37 2.70 -5.63 -6.30
N ASP A 38 2.42 -6.39 -5.25
CA ASP A 38 1.48 -6.04 -4.20
C ASP A 38 1.98 -4.83 -3.39
N ALA A 39 1.08 -3.95 -2.97
CA ALA A 39 1.41 -2.77 -2.19
C ALA A 39 1.51 -3.05 -0.68
N PHE A 40 0.83 -4.08 -0.17
CA PHE A 40 0.77 -4.36 1.27
C PHE A 40 2.01 -5.09 1.78
N LEU A 41 2.54 -6.06 1.01
CA LEU A 41 3.67 -6.89 1.44
C LEU A 41 4.90 -6.07 1.83
N PRO A 42 5.41 -5.13 1.01
CA PRO A 42 6.55 -4.31 1.41
C PRO A 42 6.25 -3.43 2.62
N LEU A 43 5.00 -2.95 2.76
CA LEU A 43 4.61 -2.13 3.91
C LEU A 43 4.46 -2.95 5.20
N ALA A 44 4.08 -4.22 5.12
CA ALA A 44 4.09 -5.13 6.26
C ALA A 44 5.51 -5.33 6.81
N ILE A 45 6.49 -5.51 5.92
CA ILE A 45 7.90 -5.60 6.31
C ILE A 45 8.38 -4.26 6.87
N ALA A 46 8.05 -3.15 6.22
CA ALA A 46 8.41 -1.82 6.69
C ALA A 46 7.82 -1.51 8.07
N ALA A 47 6.60 -1.98 8.37
CA ALA A 47 5.94 -1.78 9.66
C ALA A 47 6.75 -2.35 10.83
N THR A 48 7.43 -3.47 10.63
CA THR A 48 8.25 -4.13 11.63
C THR A 48 9.73 -3.71 11.62
N ASN A 49 10.19 -3.06 10.54
CA ASN A 49 11.59 -2.68 10.34
C ASN A 49 11.83 -1.16 10.35
N SER A 50 10.81 -0.35 10.61
CA SER A 50 10.94 1.10 10.79
C SER A 50 10.39 1.54 12.15
N LYS A 51 10.91 2.65 12.67
CA LYS A 51 10.48 3.22 13.95
C LYS A 51 9.48 4.35 13.75
N ASP A 52 9.77 5.25 12.83
CA ASP A 52 9.08 6.53 12.71
C ASP A 52 8.43 6.76 11.34
N LEU A 53 8.77 5.96 10.31
CA LEU A 53 8.19 6.11 8.98
C LEU A 53 6.68 5.93 9.01
N HIS A 54 5.94 6.91 8.51
CA HIS A 54 4.52 6.77 8.21
C HIS A 54 4.34 6.02 6.90
N LEU A 55 3.59 4.94 6.95
CA LEU A 55 3.43 4.00 5.84
C LEU A 55 2.10 4.22 5.13
N ARG A 56 2.08 4.13 3.79
CA ARG A 56 0.82 4.22 3.06
C ARG A 56 0.83 3.43 1.75
N THR A 57 -0.33 2.91 1.37
CA THR A 57 -0.54 2.51 -0.03
C THR A 57 -0.87 3.74 -0.86
N SER A 58 -0.26 3.88 -2.05
CA SER A 58 -0.48 5.02 -2.93
C SER A 58 -0.51 4.59 -4.41
N VAL A 59 -1.46 3.85 -4.83
CA VAL A 59 -2.62 3.36 -4.09
C VAL A 59 -2.69 1.84 -4.15
N SER A 60 -3.48 1.20 -3.27
CA SER A 60 -3.92 -0.18 -3.47
C SER A 60 -5.17 -0.21 -4.36
N ILE A 61 -5.25 -1.19 -5.26
CA ILE A 61 -6.38 -1.33 -6.20
C ILE A 61 -7.56 -1.94 -5.46
N ALA A 62 -8.59 -1.14 -5.19
CA ALA A 62 -9.74 -1.55 -4.39
C ALA A 62 -10.44 -2.78 -4.99
N PHE A 63 -10.81 -2.71 -6.27
CA PHE A 63 -11.68 -3.72 -6.88
C PHE A 63 -11.01 -5.07 -7.17
N ALA A 64 -9.69 -5.15 -7.03
CA ALA A 64 -8.95 -6.41 -7.11
C ALA A 64 -9.12 -7.31 -5.87
N ARG A 65 -9.64 -6.75 -4.78
CA ARG A 65 -9.84 -7.44 -3.49
C ARG A 65 -11.24 -7.20 -2.96
N SER A 66 -11.70 -8.04 -2.04
CA SER A 66 -12.88 -7.72 -1.27
C SER A 66 -12.57 -6.60 -0.24
N PRO A 67 -13.58 -5.81 0.17
CA PRO A 67 -13.41 -4.83 1.25
C PRO A 67 -12.87 -5.47 2.53
N MET A 68 -13.35 -6.66 2.88
CA MET A 68 -12.89 -7.39 4.07
C MET A 68 -11.42 -7.76 3.98
N SER A 69 -10.94 -8.26 2.82
CA SER A 69 -9.52 -8.56 2.63
C SER A 69 -8.64 -7.34 2.80
N SER A 70 -9.04 -6.20 2.26
CA SER A 70 -8.32 -4.93 2.42
C SER A 70 -8.32 -4.45 3.87
N ALA A 71 -9.44 -4.61 4.57
CA ALA A 71 -9.56 -4.25 5.98
C ALA A 71 -8.65 -5.09 6.87
N MET A 72 -8.62 -6.42 6.67
CA MET A 72 -7.76 -7.34 7.43
C MET A 72 -6.27 -7.00 7.24
N LEU A 73 -5.82 -6.84 6.00
CA LEU A 73 -4.44 -6.45 5.68
C LEU A 73 -4.07 -5.11 6.33
N SER A 74 -4.98 -4.15 6.25
CA SER A 74 -4.78 -2.82 6.82
C SER A 74 -4.72 -2.86 8.35
N TRP A 75 -5.55 -3.68 8.97
CA TRP A 75 -5.57 -3.87 10.43
C TRP A 75 -4.23 -4.41 10.93
N ASP A 76 -3.71 -5.46 10.28
CA ASP A 76 -2.46 -6.09 10.69
C ASP A 76 -1.27 -5.13 10.53
N ILE A 77 -1.21 -4.40 9.42
CA ILE A 77 -0.15 -3.41 9.20
C ILE A 77 -0.28 -2.24 10.17
N GLN A 78 -1.50 -1.79 10.45
CA GLN A 78 -1.74 -0.72 11.43
C GLN A 78 -1.28 -1.13 12.83
N ALA A 79 -1.58 -2.35 13.25
CA ALA A 79 -1.13 -2.90 14.52
C ALA A 79 0.40 -3.03 14.57
N ALA A 80 1.01 -3.65 13.55
CA ALA A 80 2.46 -3.85 13.47
C ALA A 80 3.23 -2.51 13.42
N SER A 81 2.68 -1.51 12.75
CA SER A 81 3.27 -0.17 12.67
C SER A 81 2.95 0.73 13.86
N LYS A 82 2.18 0.25 14.85
CA LYS A 82 1.75 1.04 16.01
C LYS A 82 1.02 2.34 15.61
N GLY A 83 0.10 2.23 14.66
CA GLY A 83 -0.74 3.35 14.23
C GLY A 83 -0.16 4.23 13.12
N ARG A 84 0.95 3.82 12.48
CA ARG A 84 1.63 4.62 11.44
C ARG A 84 1.21 4.25 10.00
N PHE A 85 0.08 3.58 9.79
CA PHE A 85 -0.36 3.17 8.46
C PHE A 85 -1.57 3.98 7.97
N THR A 86 -1.61 4.26 6.68
CA THR A 86 -2.75 4.85 5.98
C THR A 86 -3.08 4.02 4.75
N LEU A 87 -4.33 3.57 4.65
CA LEU A 87 -4.83 2.88 3.47
C LEU A 87 -5.25 3.90 2.40
N GLY A 88 -4.50 3.95 1.29
CA GLY A 88 -4.89 4.67 0.09
C GLY A 88 -5.47 3.71 -0.94
N LEU A 89 -6.71 3.96 -1.36
CA LEU A 89 -7.44 3.14 -2.31
C LEU A 89 -7.65 3.85 -3.63
N GLY A 90 -7.57 3.09 -4.73
CA GLY A 90 -7.89 3.55 -6.06
C GLY A 90 -8.74 2.56 -6.83
N SER A 91 -9.65 3.05 -7.68
CA SER A 91 -10.56 2.21 -8.49
C SER A 91 -9.87 1.49 -9.65
N GLN A 92 -8.71 1.98 -10.08
CA GLN A 92 -7.99 1.57 -11.28
C GLN A 92 -8.86 1.74 -12.56
N VAL A 93 -8.23 1.66 -13.73
CA VAL A 93 -8.92 1.77 -15.03
C VAL A 93 -9.53 0.45 -15.47
N LYS A 94 -10.55 0.53 -16.33
CA LYS A 94 -11.29 -0.64 -16.86
C LYS A 94 -10.38 -1.74 -17.37
N GLY A 95 -9.39 -1.39 -18.21
CA GLY A 95 -8.49 -2.36 -18.82
C GLY A 95 -7.71 -3.20 -17.80
N HIS A 96 -7.23 -2.59 -16.72
CA HIS A 96 -6.53 -3.30 -15.67
C HIS A 96 -7.47 -4.18 -14.83
N ASN A 97 -8.64 -3.66 -14.45
CA ASN A 97 -9.62 -4.45 -13.72
C ASN A 97 -10.01 -5.73 -14.47
N VAL A 98 -10.36 -5.60 -15.76
CA VAL A 98 -10.85 -6.72 -16.57
C VAL A 98 -9.73 -7.69 -16.97
N ARG A 99 -8.64 -7.17 -17.53
CA ARG A 99 -7.60 -8.02 -18.15
C ARG A 99 -6.60 -8.59 -17.15
N ARG A 100 -6.29 -7.83 -16.09
CA ARG A 100 -5.26 -8.23 -15.12
C ARG A 100 -5.83 -8.91 -13.89
N PHE A 101 -6.99 -8.46 -13.42
CA PHE A 101 -7.60 -8.95 -12.19
C PHE A 101 -8.88 -9.76 -12.40
N SER A 102 -9.33 -9.94 -13.64
CA SER A 102 -10.57 -10.65 -13.98
C SER A 102 -11.81 -10.09 -13.25
N VAL A 103 -11.80 -8.79 -12.99
CA VAL A 103 -12.89 -8.10 -12.28
C VAL A 103 -13.87 -7.52 -13.32
N PRO A 104 -15.16 -7.86 -13.24
CA PRO A 104 -16.18 -7.25 -14.09
C PRO A 104 -16.18 -5.72 -13.93
N TRP A 105 -16.29 -5.03 -15.05
CA TRP A 105 -16.34 -3.57 -15.02
C TRP A 105 -17.71 -3.08 -14.55
N SER A 106 -17.70 -2.10 -13.67
CA SER A 106 -18.85 -1.28 -13.29
C SER A 106 -18.41 0.16 -13.07
N PRO A 107 -19.32 1.14 -13.09
CA PRO A 107 -18.99 2.54 -12.80
C PRO A 107 -18.25 2.65 -11.46
N PRO A 108 -17.06 3.29 -11.43
CA PRO A 108 -16.21 3.24 -10.25
C PRO A 108 -16.75 4.04 -9.06
N ALA A 109 -17.41 5.16 -9.28
CA ALA A 109 -17.84 6.04 -8.19
C ALA A 109 -18.90 5.39 -7.28
N PRO A 110 -19.99 4.80 -7.79
CA PRO A 110 -20.94 4.07 -6.95
C PRO A 110 -20.26 2.90 -6.22
N ARG A 111 -19.44 2.11 -6.94
CA ARG A 111 -18.76 0.96 -6.37
C ARG A 111 -17.76 1.33 -5.28
N MET A 112 -17.01 2.42 -5.43
CA MET A 112 -16.11 2.92 -4.39
C MET A 112 -16.85 3.45 -3.15
N ARG A 113 -18.09 3.92 -3.33
CA ARG A 113 -18.92 4.36 -2.21
C ARG A 113 -19.41 3.19 -1.35
N GLU A 114 -19.64 2.04 -1.99
CA GLU A 114 -20.05 0.80 -1.31
C GLU A 114 -18.87 0.05 -0.69
N TYR A 115 -17.67 0.22 -1.28
CA TYR A 115 -16.44 -0.41 -0.83
C TYR A 115 -15.99 0.10 0.53
#